data_921cc8f0b73b004c0faa5005ab1c9819
#
_entry.id   921cc8f0b73b004c0faa5005ab1c9819
#
_cell.length_a   1.000
_cell.length_b   1.000
_cell.length_c   1.000
_cell.angle_alpha   90.00
_cell.angle_beta   90.00
_cell.angle_gamma   90.00
#
_symmetry.space_group_name_H-M   'P 1'
#
loop_
_entity.id
_entity.type
_entity.pdbx_description
1 polymer ?
#
loop_
_entity_poly.entity_id
_entity_poly.type
_entity_poly.pdbx_seq_one_letter_code
_entity_poly.pdbx_strand_id
1 'polypeptide(L)'
;GEYLYTDTYKVVDVDGNLAVLPLEKGNRDITWETNNNFNAGVEFELLGQRLKGSVEYFYRKTTDMLFSFPLPPSSGYTSYYANVGDMRNSGIEFSLEGTIIQTKDWEWNADFNLTHYKNKVLSLPEERKTLTVDGKKGYTSGSFFVGEETSFYTFYCRKYAGVYNASNYAGDVYDPALNGKSMWYRNIYADGDEAKTSPIGVEKTIESSEADKYLCGTALADLYGGFGTSIKWKSLDFSVACGFQLGGKIYDHDYADLMGSPYADTHGKSIHQDILKSWSVDNPDSAIPAFVFGERDNSDSSD
;
A
#
# COMPACT_ATOMS: atom_id res chain seq x y z
N GLY A 1 -22.26 14.71 1.45
CA GLY A 1 -23.25 15.79 1.33
C GLY A 1 -23.81 15.86 -0.07
N GLU A 2 -25.07 16.22 -0.20
CA GLU A 2 -25.75 16.29 -1.50
C GLU A 2 -25.35 17.52 -2.35
N TYR A 3 -24.59 18.46 -1.75
CA TYR A 3 -24.31 19.77 -2.37
C TYR A 3 -22.82 20.11 -2.36
N LEU A 4 -22.02 19.28 -3.03
CA LEU A 4 -20.54 19.44 -3.08
C LEU A 4 -20.08 20.73 -3.80
N TYR A 5 -20.97 21.42 -4.49
CA TYR A 5 -20.69 22.67 -5.20
C TYR A 5 -20.88 23.93 -4.34
N THR A 6 -21.45 23.80 -3.11
CA THR A 6 -21.67 24.93 -2.19
C THR A 6 -20.87 24.73 -0.91
N ASP A 7 -20.50 25.84 -0.28
CA ASP A 7 -19.88 25.82 1.05
C ASP A 7 -20.86 25.25 2.06
N THR A 8 -20.39 24.37 2.93
CA THR A 8 -21.16 23.82 4.05
C THR A 8 -20.63 24.35 5.36
N TYR A 9 -21.53 24.43 6.33
CA TYR A 9 -21.26 25.00 7.64
C TYR A 9 -21.79 24.09 8.74
N LYS A 10 -21.08 24.05 9.86
CA LYS A 10 -21.51 23.37 11.08
C LYS A 10 -21.98 24.41 12.10
N VAL A 11 -23.13 24.19 12.65
CA VAL A 11 -23.60 24.97 13.80
C VAL A 11 -23.08 24.33 15.08
N VAL A 12 -22.44 25.11 15.91
CA VAL A 12 -21.88 24.69 17.21
C VAL A 12 -22.38 25.60 18.29
N ASP A 13 -22.55 25.07 19.48
CA ASP A 13 -22.82 25.86 20.69
C ASP A 13 -21.48 26.17 21.36
N VAL A 14 -21.24 27.46 21.60
CA VAL A 14 -20.07 27.94 22.32
C VAL A 14 -20.62 28.81 23.48
N ASP A 15 -20.53 28.29 24.68
CA ASP A 15 -20.98 28.96 25.93
C ASP A 15 -22.44 29.48 25.87
N GLY A 16 -23.34 28.65 25.29
CA GLY A 16 -24.77 29.02 25.17
C GLY A 16 -25.07 29.90 23.95
N ASN A 17 -24.10 30.23 23.13
CA ASN A 17 -24.29 30.99 21.90
C ASN A 17 -24.09 30.10 20.67
N LEU A 18 -25.03 30.19 19.72
CA LEU A 18 -24.90 29.48 18.45
C LEU A 18 -23.86 30.18 17.55
N ALA A 19 -22.79 29.45 17.22
CA ALA A 19 -21.76 29.87 16.25
C ALA A 19 -21.86 29.03 14.98
N VAL A 20 -21.48 29.60 13.84
CA VAL A 20 -21.42 28.92 12.54
C VAL A 20 -19.96 28.82 12.14
N LEU A 21 -19.49 27.58 11.99
CA LEU A 21 -18.14 27.29 11.55
C LEU A 21 -18.16 26.72 10.12
N PRO A 22 -17.27 27.18 9.23
CA PRO A 22 -17.06 26.53 7.92
C PRO A 22 -16.70 25.05 8.12
N LEU A 23 -17.23 24.18 7.28
CA LEU A 23 -16.95 22.75 7.32
C LEU A 23 -16.26 22.29 6.03
N GLU A 24 -16.97 22.32 4.92
CA GLU A 24 -16.43 21.92 3.61
C GLU A 24 -16.55 23.07 2.64
N LYS A 25 -15.49 23.29 1.87
CA LYS A 25 -15.48 24.29 0.82
C LYS A 25 -16.15 23.73 -0.43
N GLY A 26 -17.14 24.45 -0.95
CA GLY A 26 -17.79 24.08 -2.22
C GLY A 26 -16.87 24.23 -3.41
N ASN A 27 -17.07 23.36 -4.40
CA ASN A 27 -16.38 23.41 -5.67
C ASN A 27 -17.41 23.49 -6.81
N ARG A 28 -17.44 24.62 -7.52
CA ARG A 28 -18.39 24.86 -8.63
C ARG A 28 -18.01 24.17 -9.92
N ASP A 29 -16.74 23.77 -10.04
CA ASP A 29 -16.19 23.11 -11.23
C ASP A 29 -16.30 21.57 -11.12
N ILE A 30 -16.98 21.09 -10.10
CA ILE A 30 -17.17 19.65 -9.88
C ILE A 30 -18.05 19.04 -10.96
N THR A 31 -17.60 17.90 -11.50
CA THR A 31 -18.33 17.11 -12.49
C THR A 31 -18.69 15.75 -11.94
N TRP A 32 -19.63 15.07 -12.57
CA TRP A 32 -20.03 13.73 -12.19
C TRP A 32 -18.94 12.71 -12.50
N GLU A 33 -18.66 11.85 -11.54
CA GLU A 33 -17.87 10.64 -11.78
C GLU A 33 -18.61 9.71 -12.74
N THR A 34 -17.90 9.23 -13.75
CA THR A 34 -18.45 8.31 -14.75
C THR A 34 -17.72 6.98 -14.71
N ASN A 35 -18.47 5.88 -14.59
CA ASN A 35 -17.96 4.52 -14.61
C ASN A 35 -18.34 3.82 -15.91
N ASN A 36 -17.34 3.45 -16.71
CA ASN A 36 -17.48 2.62 -17.90
C ASN A 36 -17.00 1.21 -17.58
N ASN A 37 -17.91 0.24 -17.67
CA ASN A 37 -17.62 -1.16 -17.39
C ASN A 37 -17.79 -1.99 -18.67
N PHE A 38 -16.81 -2.85 -18.94
CA PHE A 38 -16.87 -3.86 -19.98
C PHE A 38 -16.48 -5.20 -19.37
N ASN A 39 -17.34 -6.20 -19.55
CA ASN A 39 -17.10 -7.57 -19.14
C ASN A 39 -17.32 -8.49 -20.34
N ALA A 40 -16.44 -9.47 -20.49
CA ALA A 40 -16.60 -10.55 -21.48
C ALA A 40 -16.14 -11.85 -20.87
N GLY A 41 -16.98 -12.87 -20.94
CA GLY A 41 -16.69 -14.15 -20.32
C GLY A 41 -17.22 -15.34 -21.11
N VAL A 42 -16.69 -16.49 -20.77
CA VAL A 42 -17.12 -17.78 -21.26
C VAL A 42 -17.41 -18.69 -20.07
N GLU A 43 -18.58 -19.26 -20.06
CA GLU A 43 -18.98 -20.31 -19.13
C GLU A 43 -19.05 -21.65 -19.87
N PHE A 44 -18.65 -22.72 -19.21
CA PHE A 44 -18.70 -24.06 -19.78
C PHE A 44 -19.16 -25.10 -18.77
N GLU A 45 -19.85 -26.09 -19.29
CA GLU A 45 -20.24 -27.30 -18.55
C GLU A 45 -19.81 -28.52 -19.35
N LEU A 46 -19.08 -29.42 -18.74
CA LEU A 46 -18.50 -30.60 -19.35
C LEU A 46 -18.81 -31.85 -18.53
N LEU A 47 -18.60 -33.02 -19.13
CA LEU A 47 -18.74 -34.34 -18.49
C LEU A 47 -20.12 -34.56 -17.85
N GLY A 48 -21.18 -34.16 -18.50
CA GLY A 48 -22.55 -34.30 -17.98
C GLY A 48 -22.75 -33.44 -16.71
N GLN A 49 -22.31 -32.20 -16.75
CA GLN A 49 -22.37 -31.18 -15.66
C GLN A 49 -21.50 -31.50 -14.45
N ARG A 50 -20.61 -32.48 -14.55
CA ARG A 50 -19.67 -32.79 -13.46
C ARG A 50 -18.50 -31.80 -13.36
N LEU A 51 -18.20 -31.05 -14.41
CA LEU A 51 -17.20 -30.02 -14.46
C LEU A 51 -17.83 -28.75 -15.02
N LYS A 52 -17.83 -27.70 -14.22
CA LYS A 52 -18.30 -26.36 -14.58
C LYS A 52 -17.19 -25.37 -14.38
N GLY A 53 -17.14 -24.34 -15.18
CA GLY A 53 -16.18 -23.29 -15.01
C GLY A 53 -16.53 -22.04 -15.80
N SER A 54 -15.86 -20.96 -15.44
CA SER A 54 -15.95 -19.68 -16.14
C SER A 54 -14.60 -19.02 -16.24
N VAL A 55 -14.42 -18.26 -17.29
CA VAL A 55 -13.32 -17.30 -17.46
C VAL A 55 -13.94 -15.98 -17.87
N GLU A 56 -13.69 -14.95 -17.09
CA GLU A 56 -14.21 -13.62 -17.36
C GLU A 56 -13.06 -12.61 -17.40
N TYR A 57 -13.06 -11.73 -18.40
CA TYR A 57 -12.23 -10.54 -18.45
C TYR A 57 -13.09 -9.34 -18.13
N PHE A 58 -12.63 -8.51 -17.21
CA PHE A 58 -13.28 -7.25 -16.87
C PHE A 58 -12.36 -6.06 -17.12
N TYR A 59 -12.97 -4.96 -17.52
CA TYR A 59 -12.35 -3.67 -17.71
C TYR A 59 -13.27 -2.59 -17.17
N ARG A 60 -12.82 -1.86 -16.16
CA ARG A 60 -13.55 -0.74 -15.55
C ARG A 60 -12.68 0.51 -15.64
N LYS A 61 -13.19 1.53 -16.32
CA LYS A 61 -12.60 2.86 -16.35
C LYS A 61 -13.50 3.82 -15.60
N THR A 62 -12.96 4.48 -14.58
CA THR A 62 -13.60 5.57 -13.86
C THR A 62 -12.95 6.87 -14.33
N THR A 63 -13.76 7.81 -14.82
CA THR A 63 -13.32 9.16 -15.20
C THR A 63 -13.87 10.18 -14.24
N ASP A 64 -13.15 11.28 -14.08
CA ASP A 64 -13.54 12.40 -13.21
C ASP A 64 -13.81 11.95 -11.77
N MET A 65 -12.99 11.03 -11.23
CA MET A 65 -13.15 10.53 -9.86
C MET A 65 -13.26 11.67 -8.84
N LEU A 66 -14.22 11.56 -7.94
CA LEU A 66 -14.42 12.51 -6.85
C LEU A 66 -13.60 12.12 -5.63
N PHE A 67 -12.86 13.06 -5.11
CA PHE A 67 -12.07 12.87 -3.90
C PHE A 67 -12.17 14.07 -2.96
N SER A 68 -12.18 13.79 -1.66
CA SER A 68 -12.14 14.83 -0.62
C SER A 68 -10.69 15.14 -0.25
N PHE A 69 -10.30 16.39 -0.40
CA PHE A 69 -8.97 16.88 -0.05
C PHE A 69 -9.00 17.68 1.23
N PRO A 70 -8.10 17.37 2.19
CA PRO A 70 -7.94 18.20 3.37
C PRO A 70 -7.40 19.58 2.97
N LEU A 71 -7.89 20.60 3.63
CA LEU A 71 -7.42 21.98 3.50
C LEU A 71 -6.59 22.39 4.72
N PRO A 72 -5.60 23.30 4.56
CA PRO A 72 -4.89 23.86 5.69
C PRO A 72 -5.87 24.55 6.66
N PRO A 73 -5.66 24.45 7.99
CA PRO A 73 -6.50 25.10 9.00
C PRO A 73 -6.66 26.61 8.77
N SER A 74 -5.68 27.27 8.18
CA SER A 74 -5.71 28.69 7.82
C SER A 74 -6.80 29.06 6.84
N SER A 75 -7.34 28.11 6.09
CA SER A 75 -8.46 28.34 5.15
C SER A 75 -9.81 28.46 5.85
N GLY A 76 -9.90 28.02 7.12
CA GLY A 76 -11.14 27.91 7.87
C GLY A 76 -12.02 26.71 7.52
N TYR A 77 -11.72 26.00 6.43
CA TYR A 77 -12.43 24.79 6.00
C TYR A 77 -11.62 23.53 6.31
N THR A 78 -12.29 22.40 6.51
CA THR A 78 -11.63 21.11 6.76
C THR A 78 -11.20 20.43 5.46
N SER A 79 -12.03 20.51 4.43
CA SER A 79 -11.82 19.82 3.16
C SER A 79 -12.60 20.45 2.02
N TYR A 80 -12.30 20.01 0.80
CA TYR A 80 -13.10 20.27 -0.40
C TYR A 80 -13.10 19.05 -1.32
N TYR A 81 -14.14 18.91 -2.13
CA TYR A 81 -14.23 17.87 -3.14
C TYR A 81 -13.75 18.39 -4.51
N ALA A 82 -12.98 17.58 -5.21
CA ALA A 82 -12.58 17.87 -6.58
C ALA A 82 -12.46 16.58 -7.38
N ASN A 83 -12.53 16.70 -8.70
CA ASN A 83 -12.25 15.60 -9.61
C ASN A 83 -10.74 15.37 -9.68
N VAL A 84 -10.29 14.13 -9.47
CA VAL A 84 -8.86 13.78 -9.36
C VAL A 84 -8.29 13.07 -10.58
N GLY A 85 -9.07 13.01 -11.67
CA GLY A 85 -8.64 12.36 -12.89
C GLY A 85 -9.22 10.98 -13.10
N ASP A 86 -8.55 10.17 -13.88
CA ASP A 86 -9.06 8.90 -14.38
C ASP A 86 -8.29 7.72 -13.79
N MET A 87 -9.01 6.63 -13.54
CA MET A 87 -8.44 5.38 -13.07
C MET A 87 -9.00 4.20 -13.86
N ARG A 88 -8.20 3.16 -13.98
CA ARG A 88 -8.59 1.89 -14.60
C ARG A 88 -8.33 0.72 -13.66
N ASN A 89 -9.30 -0.19 -13.61
CA ASN A 89 -9.15 -1.53 -13.07
C ASN A 89 -9.43 -2.53 -14.18
N SER A 90 -8.54 -3.48 -14.41
CA SER A 90 -8.77 -4.53 -15.41
C SER A 90 -8.15 -5.82 -14.95
N GLY A 91 -8.80 -6.95 -15.25
CA GLY A 91 -8.34 -8.23 -14.75
C GLY A 91 -9.05 -9.40 -15.39
N ILE A 92 -8.69 -10.58 -14.89
CA ILE A 92 -9.26 -11.87 -15.30
C ILE A 92 -9.73 -12.58 -14.03
N GLU A 93 -10.94 -13.13 -14.10
CA GLU A 93 -11.51 -14.00 -13.10
C GLU A 93 -11.66 -15.40 -13.69
N PHE A 94 -11.32 -16.38 -12.91
CA PHE A 94 -11.43 -17.79 -13.24
C PHE A 94 -12.16 -18.53 -12.13
N SER A 95 -13.12 -19.38 -12.49
CA SER A 95 -13.76 -20.30 -11.57
C SER A 95 -13.82 -21.70 -12.15
N LEU A 96 -13.71 -22.69 -11.29
CA LEU A 96 -13.83 -24.10 -11.64
C LEU A 96 -14.50 -24.85 -10.49
N GLU A 97 -15.53 -25.60 -10.80
CA GLU A 97 -16.24 -26.49 -9.88
C GLU A 97 -16.28 -27.88 -10.47
N GLY A 98 -16.06 -28.89 -9.67
CA GLY A 98 -16.06 -30.27 -10.13
C GLY A 98 -16.59 -31.25 -9.12
N THR A 99 -17.45 -32.14 -9.60
CA THR A 99 -17.84 -33.38 -8.90
C THR A 99 -16.88 -34.49 -9.29
N ILE A 100 -15.88 -34.74 -8.42
CA ILE A 100 -14.78 -35.67 -8.66
C ILE A 100 -15.29 -37.12 -8.55
N ILE A 101 -16.00 -37.40 -7.47
CA ILE A 101 -16.61 -38.70 -7.20
C ILE A 101 -18.11 -38.51 -6.92
N GLN A 102 -18.93 -39.32 -7.54
CA GLN A 102 -20.36 -39.38 -7.26
C GLN A 102 -20.82 -40.85 -7.36
N THR A 103 -21.07 -41.46 -6.22
CA THR A 103 -21.56 -42.81 -6.05
C THR A 103 -22.72 -42.83 -5.05
N LYS A 104 -23.30 -43.98 -4.78
CA LYS A 104 -24.37 -44.11 -3.79
C LYS A 104 -23.92 -43.71 -2.37
N ASP A 105 -22.67 -44.02 -2.01
CA ASP A 105 -22.15 -43.83 -0.66
C ASP A 105 -21.11 -42.70 -0.55
N TRP A 106 -20.58 -42.24 -1.69
CA TRP A 106 -19.56 -41.22 -1.76
C TRP A 106 -19.94 -40.08 -2.70
N GLU A 107 -19.74 -38.85 -2.24
CA GLU A 107 -19.81 -37.66 -3.07
C GLU A 107 -18.59 -36.78 -2.70
N TRP A 108 -17.78 -36.41 -3.71
CA TRP A 108 -16.64 -35.53 -3.54
C TRP A 108 -16.72 -34.43 -4.57
N ASN A 109 -16.88 -33.20 -4.05
CA ASN A 109 -16.87 -31.98 -4.83
C ASN A 109 -15.65 -31.15 -4.46
N ALA A 110 -15.12 -30.41 -5.44
CA ALA A 110 -14.09 -29.41 -5.25
C ALA A 110 -14.38 -28.18 -6.08
N ASP A 111 -14.03 -27.03 -5.57
CA ASP A 111 -14.13 -25.74 -6.22
C ASP A 111 -12.84 -24.96 -6.12
N PHE A 112 -12.58 -24.13 -7.11
CA PHE A 112 -11.44 -23.24 -7.18
C PHE A 112 -11.83 -21.95 -7.86
N ASN A 113 -11.41 -20.81 -7.30
CA ASN A 113 -11.55 -19.52 -7.96
C ASN A 113 -10.24 -18.72 -7.84
N LEU A 114 -10.00 -17.89 -8.84
CA LEU A 114 -8.80 -17.06 -8.94
C LEU A 114 -9.14 -15.75 -9.63
N THR A 115 -8.69 -14.66 -9.05
CA THR A 115 -8.77 -13.32 -9.63
C THR A 115 -7.38 -12.69 -9.71
N HIS A 116 -7.03 -12.22 -10.90
CA HIS A 116 -5.87 -11.34 -11.12
C HIS A 116 -6.37 -10.00 -11.65
N TYR A 117 -5.96 -8.89 -11.03
CA TYR A 117 -6.31 -7.57 -11.53
C TYR A 117 -5.18 -6.57 -11.38
N LYS A 118 -5.25 -5.52 -12.18
CA LYS A 118 -4.34 -4.37 -12.12
C LYS A 118 -5.14 -3.10 -12.00
N ASN A 119 -4.75 -2.29 -11.05
CA ASN A 119 -5.20 -0.91 -10.89
C ASN A 119 -4.17 0.04 -11.50
N LYS A 120 -4.63 1.09 -12.18
CA LYS A 120 -3.77 2.09 -12.82
C LYS A 120 -4.43 3.45 -12.84
N VAL A 121 -3.72 4.45 -12.38
CA VAL A 121 -4.07 5.87 -12.57
C VAL A 121 -3.71 6.24 -14.00
N LEU A 122 -4.65 6.77 -14.75
CA LEU A 122 -4.48 7.10 -16.17
C LEU A 122 -4.15 8.56 -16.37
N SER A 123 -4.79 9.45 -15.62
CA SER A 123 -4.56 10.88 -15.69
C SER A 123 -4.79 11.54 -14.34
N LEU A 124 -4.10 12.63 -14.10
CA LEU A 124 -4.26 13.49 -12.92
C LEU A 124 -4.39 14.94 -13.38
N PRO A 125 -5.12 15.80 -12.65
CA PRO A 125 -5.09 17.25 -12.86
C PRO A 125 -3.68 17.81 -12.68
N GLU A 126 -3.35 18.89 -13.40
CA GLU A 126 -2.00 19.49 -13.33
C GLU A 126 -1.61 19.92 -11.91
N GLU A 127 -2.57 20.38 -11.11
CA GLU A 127 -2.37 20.80 -9.72
C GLU A 127 -1.95 19.63 -8.80
N ARG A 128 -2.15 18.39 -9.27
CA ARG A 128 -1.78 17.16 -8.54
C ARG A 128 -0.48 16.54 -9.05
N LYS A 129 0.13 17.10 -10.07
CA LYS A 129 1.44 16.66 -10.60
C LYS A 129 2.60 17.40 -9.93
N THR A 130 2.58 17.43 -8.61
CA THR A 130 3.54 18.19 -7.78
C THR A 130 4.88 17.50 -7.59
N LEU A 131 4.96 16.20 -7.91
CA LEU A 131 6.15 15.38 -7.73
C LEU A 131 6.35 14.49 -8.96
N THR A 132 7.61 14.30 -9.35
CA THR A 132 8.01 13.33 -10.38
C THR A 132 8.90 12.27 -9.78
N VAL A 133 8.51 11.00 -9.92
CA VAL A 133 9.26 9.83 -9.43
C VAL A 133 9.40 8.83 -10.58
N ASP A 134 10.60 8.44 -10.92
CA ASP A 134 10.89 7.53 -12.05
C ASP A 134 10.17 7.95 -13.35
N GLY A 135 10.15 9.26 -13.64
CA GLY A 135 9.50 9.84 -14.82
C GLY A 135 7.96 9.91 -14.73
N LYS A 136 7.35 9.46 -13.65
CA LYS A 136 5.91 9.48 -13.43
C LYS A 136 5.52 10.68 -12.59
N LYS A 137 4.55 11.46 -13.08
CA LYS A 137 4.06 12.65 -12.41
C LYS A 137 2.90 12.32 -11.49
N GLY A 138 2.90 12.89 -10.29
CA GLY A 138 1.87 12.63 -9.30
C GLY A 138 2.05 13.43 -8.01
N TYR A 139 1.50 12.90 -6.92
CA TYR A 139 1.58 13.49 -5.58
C TYR A 139 1.68 12.38 -4.53
N THR A 140 2.00 12.75 -3.31
CA THR A 140 2.02 11.83 -2.18
C THR A 140 0.76 11.95 -1.33
N SER A 141 0.26 10.81 -0.86
CA SER A 141 -0.85 10.72 0.10
C SER A 141 -0.48 9.70 1.18
N GLY A 142 -0.10 10.19 2.36
CA GLY A 142 0.48 9.35 3.40
C GLY A 142 1.77 8.66 2.92
N SER A 143 1.82 7.35 3.03
CA SER A 143 2.92 6.51 2.56
C SER A 143 2.80 6.10 1.08
N PHE A 144 1.83 6.63 0.34
CA PHE A 144 1.60 6.26 -1.05
C PHE A 144 1.98 7.38 -2.01
N PHE A 145 2.49 6.99 -3.18
CA PHE A 145 2.60 7.83 -4.36
C PHE A 145 1.43 7.54 -5.30
N VAL A 146 0.65 8.56 -5.58
CA VAL A 146 -0.44 8.51 -6.55
C VAL A 146 0.04 9.24 -7.80
N GLY A 147 0.43 8.48 -8.80
CA GLY A 147 1.02 9.03 -10.03
C GLY A 147 0.44 8.39 -11.28
N GLU A 148 0.53 9.12 -12.39
CA GLU A 148 0.17 8.57 -13.70
C GLU A 148 0.98 7.31 -13.97
N GLU A 149 0.35 6.30 -14.55
CA GLU A 149 0.92 4.99 -14.86
C GLU A 149 1.30 4.14 -13.63
N THR A 150 0.91 4.54 -12.40
CA THR A 150 1.07 3.73 -11.19
C THR A 150 -0.26 3.18 -10.68
N SER A 151 -0.19 2.21 -9.76
CA SER A 151 -1.34 1.86 -8.94
C SER A 151 -1.63 2.97 -7.94
N PHE A 152 -2.91 3.18 -7.61
CA PHE A 152 -3.34 4.15 -6.61
C PHE A 152 -2.71 3.90 -5.23
N TYR A 153 -2.43 2.64 -4.90
CA TYR A 153 -1.82 2.20 -3.64
C TYR A 153 -0.35 1.79 -3.81
N THR A 154 0.43 2.60 -4.53
CA THR A 154 1.86 2.36 -4.68
C THR A 154 2.61 2.97 -3.50
N PHE A 155 3.29 2.14 -2.70
CA PHE A 155 4.11 2.62 -1.58
C PHE A 155 5.27 3.49 -2.07
N TYR A 156 5.51 4.57 -1.34
CA TYR A 156 6.59 5.52 -1.58
C TYR A 156 7.34 5.77 -0.28
N CYS A 157 8.36 4.97 -0.06
CA CYS A 157 9.07 4.88 1.21
C CYS A 157 10.58 4.99 1.01
N ARG A 158 11.30 5.33 2.08
CA ARG A 158 12.74 5.16 2.13
C ARG A 158 13.05 3.67 2.03
N LYS A 159 14.14 3.34 1.33
CA LYS A 159 14.57 1.95 1.18
C LYS A 159 15.73 1.68 2.12
N TYR A 160 15.55 0.71 3.00
CA TYR A 160 16.57 0.27 3.94
C TYR A 160 17.75 -0.38 3.20
N ALA A 161 18.98 -0.04 3.62
CA ALA A 161 20.21 -0.50 2.99
C ALA A 161 21.09 -1.34 3.91
N GLY A 162 20.56 -1.74 5.06
CA GLY A 162 21.24 -2.55 6.06
C GLY A 162 21.79 -1.74 7.23
N VAL A 163 22.65 -2.38 7.99
CA VAL A 163 23.30 -1.80 9.17
C VAL A 163 24.70 -1.33 8.82
N TYR A 164 25.09 -0.17 9.30
CA TYR A 164 26.46 0.34 9.15
C TYR A 164 27.43 -0.50 9.99
N ASN A 165 28.49 -0.97 9.35
CA ASN A 165 29.62 -1.60 10.00
C ASN A 165 30.90 -1.12 9.32
N ALA A 166 31.71 -0.37 10.06
CA ALA A 166 32.94 0.24 9.55
C ALA A 166 33.93 -0.77 8.94
N SER A 167 33.89 -2.04 9.39
CA SER A 167 34.77 -3.10 8.87
C SER A 167 34.37 -3.55 7.45
N ASN A 168 33.11 -3.40 7.08
CA ASN A 168 32.54 -3.90 5.82
C ASN A 168 32.05 -2.78 4.90
N TYR A 169 32.10 -1.52 5.34
CA TYR A 169 31.61 -0.38 4.59
C TYR A 169 32.67 0.13 3.61
N ALA A 170 32.36 0.08 2.35
CA ALA A 170 33.25 0.53 1.26
C ALA A 170 33.11 2.01 0.89
N GLY A 171 32.43 2.83 1.73
CA GLY A 171 32.23 4.27 1.51
C GLY A 171 33.37 5.12 2.08
N ASP A 172 33.30 6.42 1.82
CA ASP A 172 34.34 7.40 2.19
C ASP A 172 34.47 7.66 3.70
N VAL A 173 33.50 7.24 4.51
CA VAL A 173 33.48 7.50 5.96
C VAL A 173 33.75 6.20 6.71
N TYR A 174 34.94 6.12 7.31
CA TYR A 174 35.28 5.08 8.28
C TYR A 174 35.13 5.63 9.69
N ASP A 175 34.01 5.37 10.33
CA ASP A 175 33.77 5.77 11.73
C ASP A 175 33.18 4.63 12.55
N PRO A 176 33.96 3.94 13.38
CA PRO A 176 33.45 2.88 14.25
C PRO A 176 32.39 3.33 15.26
N ALA A 177 32.28 4.62 15.55
CA ALA A 177 31.24 5.15 16.44
C ALA A 177 29.83 5.07 15.81
N LEU A 178 29.75 4.92 14.49
CA LEU A 178 28.50 4.77 13.74
C LEU A 178 28.08 3.31 13.57
N ASN A 179 28.88 2.36 14.05
CA ASN A 179 28.53 0.95 13.97
C ASN A 179 27.18 0.64 14.59
N GLY A 180 26.37 -0.13 13.90
CA GLY A 180 25.03 -0.48 14.35
C GLY A 180 23.92 0.47 13.91
N LYS A 181 24.24 1.64 13.33
CA LYS A 181 23.22 2.55 12.80
C LYS A 181 22.57 2.01 11.52
N SER A 182 21.30 2.37 11.33
CA SER A 182 20.57 2.10 10.08
C SER A 182 21.17 2.84 8.90
N MET A 183 21.17 2.20 7.74
CA MET A 183 21.51 2.83 6.47
C MET A 183 20.33 2.84 5.53
N TRP A 184 20.24 3.84 4.68
CA TRP A 184 19.24 3.99 3.63
C TRP A 184 19.89 4.26 2.28
N TYR A 185 19.14 4.04 1.21
CA TYR A 185 19.59 4.40 -0.12
C TYR A 185 19.34 5.88 -0.41
N ARG A 186 20.30 6.50 -1.10
CA ARG A 186 20.25 7.87 -1.61
C ARG A 186 20.66 7.86 -3.09
N ASN A 187 19.96 8.63 -3.91
CA ASN A 187 20.30 8.80 -5.31
C ASN A 187 21.46 9.76 -5.47
N ILE A 188 22.34 9.48 -6.44
CA ILE A 188 23.40 10.36 -6.87
C ILE A 188 22.94 11.04 -8.15
N TYR A 189 23.08 12.35 -8.24
CA TYR A 189 22.73 13.14 -9.41
C TYR A 189 23.97 13.74 -10.03
N ALA A 190 23.93 14.01 -11.35
CA ALA A 190 25.02 14.69 -12.04
C ALA A 190 25.18 16.13 -11.54
N ASP A 191 26.40 16.62 -11.58
CA ASP A 191 26.67 18.04 -11.28
C ASP A 191 25.84 18.94 -12.22
N GLY A 192 25.05 19.85 -11.61
CA GLY A 192 24.16 20.74 -12.34
C GLY A 192 22.72 20.23 -12.53
N ASP A 193 22.37 19.03 -12.11
CA ASP A 193 20.97 18.56 -12.04
C ASP A 193 20.30 19.01 -10.74
N GLU A 194 20.12 20.34 -10.59
CA GLU A 194 19.46 20.93 -9.41
C GLU A 194 18.01 20.42 -9.23
N ALA A 195 17.36 20.04 -10.31
CA ALA A 195 15.99 19.52 -10.30
C ALA A 195 15.90 18.04 -9.87
N LYS A 196 17.05 17.36 -9.72
CA LYS A 196 17.15 15.95 -9.32
C LYS A 196 16.24 15.02 -10.16
N THR A 197 16.28 15.20 -11.46
CA THR A 197 15.35 14.53 -12.39
C THR A 197 15.80 13.15 -12.83
N SER A 198 17.12 12.93 -12.89
CA SER A 198 17.71 11.70 -13.44
C SER A 198 18.90 11.25 -12.62
N PRO A 199 18.70 10.31 -11.67
CA PRO A 199 19.80 9.78 -10.88
C PRO A 199 20.78 9.02 -11.79
N ILE A 200 22.09 9.25 -11.58
CA ILE A 200 23.20 8.56 -12.27
C ILE A 200 23.73 7.38 -11.47
N GLY A 201 23.33 7.25 -10.20
CA GLY A 201 23.75 6.17 -9.33
C GLY A 201 22.96 6.18 -8.03
N VAL A 202 23.30 5.23 -7.18
CA VAL A 202 22.72 5.08 -5.84
C VAL A 202 23.85 4.79 -4.86
N GLU A 203 23.83 5.47 -3.72
CA GLU A 203 24.75 5.23 -2.61
C GLU A 203 24.00 4.97 -1.31
N LYS A 204 24.72 4.65 -0.25
CA LYS A 204 24.16 4.45 1.08
C LYS A 204 24.47 5.64 1.97
N THR A 205 23.52 6.04 2.80
CA THR A 205 23.67 7.09 3.81
C THR A 205 23.18 6.60 5.17
N ILE A 206 23.77 7.07 6.23
CA ILE A 206 23.31 6.89 7.61
C ILE A 206 22.34 7.99 8.04
N GLU A 207 22.26 9.08 7.27
CA GLU A 207 21.40 10.20 7.56
C GLU A 207 20.02 9.99 6.90
N SER A 208 19.01 9.66 7.71
CA SER A 208 17.66 9.41 7.22
C SER A 208 17.04 10.62 6.51
N SER A 209 17.45 11.85 6.89
CA SER A 209 17.02 13.10 6.25
C SER A 209 17.51 13.25 4.82
N GLU A 210 18.62 12.61 4.46
CA GLU A 210 19.22 12.63 3.13
C GLU A 210 18.76 11.45 2.26
N ALA A 211 18.11 10.46 2.87
CA ALA A 211 17.63 9.28 2.17
C ALA A 211 16.48 9.63 1.21
N ASP A 212 16.57 9.11 -0.01
CA ASP A 212 15.50 9.25 -0.99
C ASP A 212 14.39 8.23 -0.75
N LYS A 213 13.20 8.58 -1.25
CA LYS A 213 12.07 7.66 -1.29
C LYS A 213 11.97 7.01 -2.67
N TYR A 214 11.52 5.77 -2.69
CA TYR A 214 11.41 4.92 -3.86
C TYR A 214 10.01 4.35 -3.99
N LEU A 215 9.61 3.95 -5.20
CA LEU A 215 8.40 3.17 -5.42
C LEU A 215 8.66 1.73 -4.96
N CYS A 216 8.06 1.34 -3.84
CA CYS A 216 8.32 0.06 -3.17
C CYS A 216 7.31 -1.04 -3.54
N GLY A 217 6.52 -0.83 -4.57
CA GLY A 217 5.46 -1.76 -4.99
C GLY A 217 4.08 -1.30 -4.56
N THR A 218 3.07 -2.12 -4.80
CA THR A 218 1.66 -1.79 -4.51
C THR A 218 1.13 -2.60 -3.33
N ALA A 219 0.19 -2.03 -2.57
CA ALA A 219 -0.56 -2.75 -1.56
C ALA A 219 -1.59 -3.74 -2.14
N LEU A 220 -1.87 -3.65 -3.44
CA LEU A 220 -2.81 -4.56 -4.09
C LEU A 220 -2.16 -5.91 -4.36
N ALA A 221 -2.88 -6.99 -4.07
CA ALA A 221 -2.43 -8.33 -4.38
C ALA A 221 -2.33 -8.56 -5.89
N ASP A 222 -1.36 -9.37 -6.30
CA ASP A 222 -1.26 -9.82 -7.69
C ASP A 222 -2.33 -10.87 -8.02
N LEU A 223 -2.62 -11.75 -7.05
CA LEU A 223 -3.60 -12.82 -7.17
C LEU A 223 -4.36 -12.97 -5.84
N TYR A 224 -5.64 -13.20 -5.93
CA TYR A 224 -6.43 -13.66 -4.79
C TYR A 224 -7.47 -14.65 -5.24
N GLY A 225 -7.89 -15.53 -4.35
CA GLY A 225 -8.84 -16.57 -4.67
C GLY A 225 -9.12 -17.47 -3.50
N GLY A 226 -9.73 -18.60 -3.82
CA GLY A 226 -10.06 -19.62 -2.86
C GLY A 226 -10.13 -20.99 -3.50
N PHE A 227 -10.07 -21.99 -2.66
CA PHE A 227 -10.41 -23.35 -3.02
C PHE A 227 -11.22 -23.99 -1.91
N GLY A 228 -12.18 -24.79 -2.31
CA GLY A 228 -13.02 -25.55 -1.43
C GLY A 228 -13.03 -27.03 -1.79
N THR A 229 -13.30 -27.86 -0.82
CA THR A 229 -13.59 -29.27 -1.04
C THR A 229 -14.63 -29.77 -0.05
N SER A 230 -15.53 -30.61 -0.51
CA SER A 230 -16.52 -31.28 0.32
C SER A 230 -16.57 -32.75 -0.02
N ILE A 231 -16.50 -33.56 1.01
CA ILE A 231 -16.56 -35.02 0.93
C ILE A 231 -17.73 -35.51 1.78
N LYS A 232 -18.65 -36.21 1.19
CA LYS A 232 -19.74 -36.90 1.86
C LYS A 232 -19.54 -38.38 1.75
N TRP A 233 -19.57 -39.08 2.87
CA TRP A 233 -19.52 -40.53 2.95
C TRP A 233 -20.64 -41.02 3.84
N LYS A 234 -21.66 -41.60 3.22
CA LYS A 234 -22.89 -42.03 3.89
C LYS A 234 -23.55 -40.89 4.68
N SER A 235 -23.45 -40.92 6.02
CA SER A 235 -24.00 -39.94 6.94
C SER A 235 -22.95 -38.97 7.47
N LEU A 236 -21.69 -39.04 7.00
CA LEU A 236 -20.60 -38.16 7.42
C LEU A 236 -20.34 -37.14 6.32
N ASP A 237 -20.28 -35.88 6.69
CA ASP A 237 -19.93 -34.77 5.81
C ASP A 237 -18.67 -34.07 6.34
N PHE A 238 -17.73 -33.82 5.45
CA PHE A 238 -16.53 -33.06 5.74
C PHE A 238 -16.37 -31.97 4.66
N SER A 239 -16.15 -30.73 5.07
CA SER A 239 -15.87 -29.64 4.14
C SER A 239 -14.77 -28.73 4.65
N VAL A 240 -13.96 -28.24 3.73
CA VAL A 240 -12.92 -27.24 3.96
C VAL A 240 -13.04 -26.17 2.89
N ALA A 241 -12.96 -24.90 3.30
CA ALA A 241 -12.83 -23.76 2.40
C ALA A 241 -11.61 -22.93 2.83
N CYS A 242 -10.76 -22.59 1.86
CA CYS A 242 -9.56 -21.82 2.07
C CYS A 242 -9.56 -20.61 1.14
N GLY A 243 -9.25 -19.43 1.68
CA GLY A 243 -8.96 -18.25 0.89
C GLY A 243 -7.46 -17.96 0.89
N PHE A 244 -6.95 -17.41 -0.20
CA PHE A 244 -5.56 -17.00 -0.30
C PHE A 244 -5.42 -15.68 -1.04
N GLN A 245 -4.35 -14.97 -0.69
CA GLN A 245 -3.91 -13.76 -1.36
C GLN A 245 -2.39 -13.86 -1.54
N LEU A 246 -1.92 -13.61 -2.77
CA LEU A 246 -0.50 -13.67 -3.13
C LEU A 246 -0.05 -12.35 -3.73
N GLY A 247 1.17 -11.97 -3.42
CA GLY A 247 1.72 -10.67 -3.83
C GLY A 247 1.14 -9.51 -3.02
N GLY A 248 1.43 -8.30 -3.49
CA GLY A 248 1.15 -7.07 -2.75
C GLY A 248 2.19 -6.81 -1.65
N LYS A 249 2.15 -5.60 -1.14
CA LYS A 249 2.99 -5.16 -0.02
C LYS A 249 2.10 -4.72 1.13
N ILE A 250 2.58 -4.93 2.33
CA ILE A 250 1.91 -4.48 3.55
C ILE A 250 2.92 -3.75 4.43
N TYR A 251 2.50 -2.67 5.04
CA TYR A 251 3.29 -2.03 6.08
C TYR A 251 2.86 -2.62 7.43
N ASP A 252 3.78 -3.32 8.09
CA ASP A 252 3.53 -3.93 9.38
C ASP A 252 3.78 -2.92 10.50
N HIS A 253 2.72 -2.16 10.84
CA HIS A 253 2.77 -1.17 11.91
C HIS A 253 3.06 -1.81 13.28
N ASP A 254 2.51 -2.99 13.55
CA ASP A 254 2.67 -3.64 14.84
C ASP A 254 4.12 -4.10 15.02
N TYR A 255 4.72 -4.68 13.97
CA TYR A 255 6.14 -5.04 14.00
C TYR A 255 7.03 -3.81 14.15
N ALA A 256 6.81 -2.76 13.38
CA ALA A 256 7.59 -1.52 13.46
C ALA A 256 7.49 -0.89 14.86
N ASP A 257 6.30 -0.89 15.47
CA ASP A 257 6.07 -0.37 16.80
C ASP A 257 6.74 -1.22 17.88
N LEU A 258 6.68 -2.55 17.77
CA LEU A 258 7.31 -3.48 18.69
C LEU A 258 8.85 -3.55 18.54
N MET A 259 9.39 -3.17 17.39
CA MET A 259 10.83 -3.04 17.15
C MET A 259 11.39 -1.70 17.65
N GLY A 260 10.54 -0.71 17.91
CA GLY A 260 10.92 0.56 18.47
C GLY A 260 11.39 0.46 19.93
N SER A 261 12.34 1.31 20.31
CA SER A 261 12.75 1.43 21.70
C SER A 261 11.64 2.07 22.54
N PRO A 262 11.32 1.52 23.75
CA PRO A 262 10.41 2.19 24.66
C PRO A 262 11.03 3.49 25.17
N TYR A 263 10.28 4.58 25.07
CA TYR A 263 10.65 5.84 25.73
C TYR A 263 10.40 5.78 27.23
N ALA A 264 10.96 6.75 27.95
CA ALA A 264 10.77 6.89 29.38
C ALA A 264 9.29 7.00 29.81
N ASP A 265 8.43 7.51 28.93
CA ASP A 265 6.99 7.67 29.12
C ASP A 265 6.17 6.44 28.70
N THR A 266 6.80 5.46 28.03
CA THR A 266 6.18 4.22 27.57
C THR A 266 6.73 2.98 28.28
N HIS A 267 7.15 3.12 29.54
CA HIS A 267 7.61 2.01 30.37
C HIS A 267 6.57 0.88 30.44
N GLY A 268 7.01 -0.36 30.26
CA GLY A 268 6.17 -1.55 30.29
C GLY A 268 5.58 -1.94 28.93
N LYS A 269 5.93 -1.26 27.85
CA LYS A 269 5.61 -1.69 26.48
C LYS A 269 6.37 -2.98 26.14
N SER A 270 5.68 -3.94 25.56
CA SER A 270 6.31 -5.14 24.99
C SER A 270 7.17 -4.76 23.79
N ILE A 271 8.28 -5.46 23.62
CA ILE A 271 9.16 -5.37 22.46
C ILE A 271 9.18 -6.72 21.72
N HIS A 272 9.45 -6.69 20.43
CA HIS A 272 9.52 -7.91 19.63
C HIS A 272 10.78 -8.71 19.94
N GLN A 273 10.70 -10.03 19.92
CA GLN A 273 11.84 -10.90 20.22
C GLN A 273 13.01 -10.75 19.23
N ASP A 274 12.76 -10.27 18.03
CA ASP A 274 13.80 -10.05 17.01
C ASP A 274 14.80 -8.96 17.42
N ILE A 275 14.47 -8.10 18.39
CA ILE A 275 15.41 -7.16 19.00
C ILE A 275 16.65 -7.87 19.56
N LEU A 276 16.51 -9.12 20.01
CA LEU A 276 17.64 -9.94 20.48
C LEU A 276 18.64 -10.28 19.37
N LYS A 277 18.24 -10.12 18.10
CA LYS A 277 19.09 -10.30 16.92
C LYS A 277 19.75 -9.01 16.44
N SER A 278 19.52 -7.88 17.13
CA SER A 278 20.08 -6.59 16.77
C SER A 278 21.59 -6.63 16.67
N TRP A 279 22.12 -5.70 15.91
CA TRP A 279 23.57 -5.52 15.79
C TRP A 279 24.21 -5.34 17.16
N SER A 280 25.32 -6.02 17.39
CA SER A 280 26.19 -5.86 18.55
C SER A 280 27.62 -6.24 18.17
N VAL A 281 28.56 -6.00 19.05
CA VAL A 281 29.97 -6.41 18.82
C VAL A 281 30.08 -7.93 18.64
N ASP A 282 29.21 -8.69 19.28
CA ASP A 282 29.15 -10.16 19.18
C ASP A 282 28.30 -10.64 17.99
N ASN A 283 27.51 -9.74 17.37
CA ASN A 283 26.67 -10.04 16.21
C ASN A 283 26.82 -8.93 15.14
N PRO A 284 28.02 -8.73 14.56
CA PRO A 284 28.32 -7.61 13.68
C PRO A 284 27.67 -7.69 12.28
N ASP A 285 27.19 -8.85 11.88
CA ASP A 285 26.56 -9.07 10.57
C ASP A 285 25.02 -9.03 10.61
N SER A 286 24.47 -8.54 11.71
CA SER A 286 23.01 -8.38 11.84
C SER A 286 22.44 -7.45 10.79
N ALA A 287 21.28 -7.82 10.24
CA ALA A 287 20.45 -6.94 9.41
C ALA A 287 19.58 -5.98 10.22
N ILE A 288 19.51 -6.17 11.55
CA ILE A 288 18.71 -5.33 12.46
C ILE A 288 19.65 -4.35 13.15
N PRO A 289 19.37 -3.04 13.13
CA PRO A 289 20.19 -2.03 13.77
C PRO A 289 20.42 -2.27 15.26
N ALA A 290 21.46 -1.64 15.82
CA ALA A 290 21.71 -1.69 17.23
C ALA A 290 20.51 -1.17 18.02
N PHE A 291 20.14 -1.90 19.05
CA PHE A 291 19.08 -1.47 19.95
C PHE A 291 19.65 -0.49 20.99
N VAL A 292 19.19 0.76 20.95
CA VAL A 292 19.56 1.79 21.91
C VAL A 292 18.32 2.23 22.66
N PHE A 293 18.33 2.06 23.97
CA PHE A 293 17.19 2.42 24.81
C PHE A 293 16.95 3.94 24.78
N GLY A 294 15.72 4.33 24.45
CA GLY A 294 15.33 5.75 24.37
C GLY A 294 15.58 6.41 23.01
N GLU A 295 16.17 5.72 22.04
CA GLU A 295 16.36 6.24 20.68
C GLU A 295 15.34 5.60 19.71
N ARG A 296 14.90 6.40 18.71
CA ARG A 296 13.90 5.97 17.70
C ARG A 296 14.52 5.30 16.47
N ASP A 297 15.84 5.22 16.39
CA ASP A 297 16.52 4.82 15.14
C ASP A 297 16.09 3.46 14.56
N ASN A 298 15.47 2.61 15.38
CA ASN A 298 14.99 1.29 14.92
C ASN A 298 13.55 1.30 14.40
N SER A 299 12.78 2.37 14.62
CA SER A 299 11.37 2.46 14.17
C SER A 299 11.21 2.97 12.74
N ASP A 300 12.30 3.49 12.14
CA ASP A 300 12.31 4.00 10.77
C ASP A 300 12.79 2.95 9.73
N SER A 301 13.06 1.71 10.15
CA SER A 301 13.35 0.60 9.24
C SER A 301 12.07 0.15 8.56
N SER A 302 11.60 0.92 7.59
CA SER A 302 10.45 0.61 6.77
C SER A 302 10.88 -0.19 5.54
N ASP A 303 10.92 -1.51 5.66
CA ASP A 303 10.89 -2.43 4.52
C ASP A 303 9.71 -3.39 4.64
#